data_806fc83a620fdaa8526b38804199ee4d
#
_entry.id   806fc83a620fdaa8526b38804199ee4d
#
_cell.length_a   1.000
_cell.length_b   1.000
_cell.length_c   1.000
_cell.angle_alpha   90.00
_cell.angle_beta   90.00
_cell.angle_gamma   90.00
#
_symmetry.space_group_name_H-M   'P 1'
#
loop_
_entity.id
_entity.type
_entity.pdbx_description
1 polymer ?
#
loop_
_entity_poly.entity_id
_entity_poly.type
_entity_poly.pdbx_seq_one_letter_code
_entity_poly.pdbx_strand_id
1 'polypeptide(L)'
;MPQNLTASNSETKLSVLITGGSGLIGRHLTSKLLDSGYKVSHLSRTGAKQGQIRVFKWSPDIEFIDPEALDGVDFIVHLAGANIGEKKWSKKRKLEIIESRVNSTKFLHEVVSKRGIILKAFISASATGFYGTSASTKIFNENDLPGNDYLGLVCKQWEEASDLFNNSGIRTVKIRNGIVLEKTDSALSKLMMPAKYGFLVKTGNGLQYMPWIHIIDLCNIYLEAIKESDMSGSFNATAPQSVTHAEFIKVLGRVMKKPVFPIPVPAFVLKTVLGEMADVVLKGNQVSSEKLMNTGFKFLYPNLEDALDNIING
;
A
#
# COMPACT_ATOMS: atom_id res chain seq x y z
N MET A 1 46.35 31.01 -22.23
CA MET A 1 44.97 30.53 -22.38
C MET A 1 44.61 29.76 -21.14
N PRO A 2 43.68 30.22 -20.31
CA PRO A 2 43.26 29.45 -19.15
C PRO A 2 42.24 28.38 -19.58
N GLN A 3 42.53 27.13 -19.25
CA GLN A 3 41.62 26.00 -19.44
C GLN A 3 40.42 26.15 -18.48
N ASN A 4 39.23 26.34 -19.06
CA ASN A 4 37.96 26.23 -18.34
C ASN A 4 37.74 24.78 -17.93
N LEU A 5 38.03 24.46 -16.68
CA LEU A 5 37.54 23.28 -16.02
C LEU A 5 36.04 23.49 -15.72
N THR A 6 35.19 23.03 -16.61
CA THR A 6 33.76 22.83 -16.30
C THR A 6 33.66 21.72 -15.28
N ALA A 7 33.58 22.11 -14.00
CA ALA A 7 33.16 21.18 -12.94
C ALA A 7 31.73 20.74 -13.26
N SER A 8 31.57 19.50 -13.70
CA SER A 8 30.27 18.83 -13.75
C SER A 8 29.76 18.69 -12.32
N ASN A 9 28.83 19.57 -11.92
CA ASN A 9 28.04 19.36 -10.71
C ASN A 9 27.24 18.07 -10.91
N SER A 10 27.80 16.94 -10.51
CA SER A 10 27.02 15.73 -10.31
C SER A 10 26.15 15.96 -9.09
N GLU A 11 24.93 16.48 -9.29
CA GLU A 11 23.92 16.46 -8.22
C GLU A 11 23.84 15.05 -7.67
N THR A 12 24.16 14.91 -6.39
CA THR A 12 24.10 13.61 -5.70
C THR A 12 22.63 13.17 -5.67
N LYS A 13 22.31 12.15 -6.48
CA LYS A 13 20.94 11.59 -6.53
C LYS A 13 20.53 11.11 -5.15
N LEU A 14 19.38 11.57 -4.68
CA LEU A 14 18.77 11.13 -3.42
C LEU A 14 18.48 9.63 -3.43
N SER A 15 18.67 8.98 -2.28
CA SER A 15 18.60 7.53 -2.12
C SER A 15 17.36 7.10 -1.34
N VAL A 16 16.63 6.13 -1.88
CA VAL A 16 15.42 5.54 -1.28
C VAL A 16 15.66 4.06 -1.01
N LEU A 17 15.52 3.65 0.24
CA LEU A 17 15.54 2.24 0.64
C LEU A 17 14.10 1.74 0.77
N ILE A 18 13.74 0.69 0.03
CA ILE A 18 12.39 0.11 0.05
C ILE A 18 12.43 -1.25 0.74
N THR A 19 11.61 -1.45 1.76
CA THR A 19 11.30 -2.78 2.27
C THR A 19 10.09 -3.33 1.52
N GLY A 20 10.06 -4.64 1.25
CA GLY A 20 8.97 -5.20 0.46
C GLY A 20 9.00 -4.81 -1.03
N GLY A 21 10.17 -4.42 -1.55
CA GLY A 21 10.38 -3.99 -2.94
C GLY A 21 9.99 -5.02 -4.00
N SER A 22 9.96 -6.32 -3.67
CA SER A 22 9.50 -7.39 -4.57
C SER A 22 7.97 -7.55 -4.63
N GLY A 23 7.22 -6.90 -3.71
CA GLY A 23 5.76 -6.94 -3.69
C GLY A 23 5.12 -6.11 -4.80
N LEU A 24 3.78 -6.18 -4.89
CA LEU A 24 3.00 -5.46 -5.90
C LEU A 24 3.35 -3.96 -5.94
N ILE A 25 3.15 -3.26 -4.84
CA ILE A 25 3.44 -1.81 -4.77
C ILE A 25 4.94 -1.55 -4.95
N GLY A 26 5.79 -2.36 -4.32
CA GLY A 26 7.24 -2.18 -4.34
C GLY A 26 7.84 -2.21 -5.74
N ARG A 27 7.41 -3.13 -6.60
CA ARG A 27 7.88 -3.23 -8.00
C ARG A 27 7.53 -1.97 -8.81
N HIS A 28 6.27 -1.54 -8.76
CA HIS A 28 5.80 -0.35 -9.49
C HIS A 28 6.45 0.94 -8.95
N LEU A 29 6.55 1.06 -7.62
CA LEU A 29 7.19 2.22 -7.00
C LEU A 29 8.69 2.29 -7.31
N THR A 30 9.38 1.15 -7.35
CA THR A 30 10.79 1.08 -7.74
C THR A 30 11.02 1.66 -9.13
N SER A 31 10.23 1.21 -10.14
CA SER A 31 10.31 1.78 -11.49
C SER A 31 10.05 3.28 -11.46
N LYS A 32 8.96 3.71 -10.82
CA LYS A 32 8.59 5.12 -10.74
C LYS A 32 9.69 6.00 -10.13
N LEU A 33 10.34 5.54 -9.07
CA LEU A 33 11.43 6.28 -8.41
C LEU A 33 12.69 6.35 -9.26
N LEU A 34 13.05 5.26 -9.94
CA LEU A 34 14.19 5.25 -10.89
C LEU A 34 13.95 6.24 -12.04
N ASP A 35 12.75 6.22 -12.64
CA ASP A 35 12.34 7.13 -13.69
C ASP A 35 12.33 8.60 -13.22
N SER A 36 12.10 8.82 -11.91
CA SER A 36 12.15 10.14 -11.27
C SER A 36 13.56 10.54 -10.81
N GLY A 37 14.60 9.76 -11.13
CA GLY A 37 16.00 10.11 -10.89
C GLY A 37 16.56 9.71 -9.53
N TYR A 38 15.80 8.99 -8.67
CA TYR A 38 16.30 8.51 -7.39
C TYR A 38 17.22 7.30 -7.54
N LYS A 39 18.13 7.11 -6.58
CA LYS A 39 18.80 5.82 -6.35
C LYS A 39 17.85 4.96 -5.52
N VAL A 40 17.64 3.71 -5.93
CA VAL A 40 16.75 2.78 -5.20
C VAL A 40 17.52 1.55 -4.78
N SER A 41 17.33 1.14 -3.53
CA SER A 41 17.80 -0.13 -3.00
C SER A 41 16.67 -0.82 -2.22
N HIS A 42 16.79 -2.13 -2.03
CA HIS A 42 15.78 -2.93 -1.34
C HIS A 42 16.35 -3.61 -0.11
N LEU A 43 15.51 -3.75 0.93
CA LEU A 43 15.69 -4.74 1.99
C LEU A 43 14.82 -5.97 1.69
N SER A 44 15.46 -7.14 1.64
CA SER A 44 14.79 -8.42 1.38
C SER A 44 15.29 -9.51 2.31
N ARG A 45 14.41 -10.43 2.69
CA ARG A 45 14.77 -11.61 3.50
C ARG A 45 15.72 -12.56 2.76
N THR A 46 15.60 -12.64 1.45
CA THR A 46 16.41 -13.53 0.61
C THR A 46 17.72 -12.93 0.11
N GLY A 47 17.86 -11.60 0.12
CA GLY A 47 19.04 -10.91 -0.41
C GLY A 47 19.30 -11.13 -1.90
N ALA A 48 18.35 -11.68 -2.65
CA ALA A 48 18.52 -11.96 -4.07
C ALA A 48 18.50 -10.67 -4.89
N LYS A 49 19.48 -10.48 -5.79
CA LYS A 49 19.52 -9.33 -6.72
C LYS A 49 18.27 -9.31 -7.61
N GLN A 50 17.71 -8.12 -7.82
CA GLN A 50 16.61 -7.86 -8.76
C GLN A 50 17.12 -6.93 -9.88
N GLY A 51 17.62 -7.49 -10.96
CA GLY A 51 18.18 -6.71 -12.06
C GLY A 51 19.32 -5.80 -11.61
N GLN A 52 19.19 -4.49 -11.86
CA GLN A 52 20.16 -3.46 -11.46
C GLN A 52 19.96 -2.93 -10.03
N ILE A 53 18.92 -3.37 -9.31
CA ILE A 53 18.63 -2.93 -7.95
C ILE A 53 19.56 -3.63 -6.96
N ARG A 54 20.22 -2.83 -6.12
CA ARG A 54 20.99 -3.36 -5.00
C ARG A 54 20.04 -3.86 -3.94
N VAL A 55 20.18 -5.12 -3.56
CA VAL A 55 19.31 -5.76 -2.57
C VAL A 55 20.17 -6.19 -1.38
N PHE A 56 19.84 -5.64 -0.23
CA PHE A 56 20.46 -5.96 1.04
C PHE A 56 19.63 -6.99 1.80
N LYS A 57 20.30 -7.88 2.51
CA LYS A 57 19.63 -8.87 3.35
C LYS A 57 19.23 -8.25 4.68
N TRP A 58 18.01 -8.57 5.14
CA TRP A 58 17.55 -8.29 6.49
C TRP A 58 16.63 -9.39 7.00
N SER A 59 16.54 -9.51 8.32
CA SER A 59 15.66 -10.46 9.00
C SER A 59 15.25 -9.85 10.34
N PRO A 60 14.09 -9.17 10.42
CA PRO A 60 13.63 -8.57 11.69
C PRO A 60 13.47 -9.57 12.82
N ASP A 61 13.12 -10.82 12.50
CA ASP A 61 12.88 -11.88 13.49
C ASP A 61 14.14 -12.29 14.29
N ILE A 62 15.33 -12.06 13.71
CA ILE A 62 16.63 -12.32 14.36
C ILE A 62 17.46 -11.03 14.46
N GLU A 63 16.81 -9.88 14.32
CA GLU A 63 17.42 -8.53 14.44
C GLU A 63 18.65 -8.33 13.55
N PHE A 64 18.63 -8.91 12.34
CA PHE A 64 19.73 -8.79 11.38
C PHE A 64 19.39 -7.81 10.26
N ILE A 65 20.32 -6.91 9.96
CA ILE A 65 20.31 -6.07 8.76
C ILE A 65 21.75 -5.94 8.25
N ASP A 66 21.90 -6.04 6.93
CA ASP A 66 23.19 -5.80 6.26
C ASP A 66 23.76 -4.44 6.71
N PRO A 67 25.02 -4.41 7.18
CA PRO A 67 25.64 -3.17 7.67
C PRO A 67 25.60 -2.00 6.69
N GLU A 68 25.74 -2.26 5.40
CA GLU A 68 25.78 -1.21 4.36
C GLU A 68 24.38 -0.78 3.89
N ALA A 69 23.31 -1.41 4.38
CA ALA A 69 21.96 -1.19 3.87
C ALA A 69 21.44 0.25 4.06
N LEU A 70 21.93 0.95 5.07
CA LEU A 70 21.50 2.30 5.42
C LEU A 70 22.53 3.39 5.04
N ASP A 71 23.65 3.02 4.40
CA ASP A 71 24.69 3.97 4.06
C ASP A 71 24.21 4.93 2.96
N GLY A 72 24.17 6.22 3.27
CA GLY A 72 23.74 7.27 2.36
C GLY A 72 22.27 7.20 1.97
N VAL A 73 21.41 6.60 2.79
CA VAL A 73 19.96 6.56 2.60
C VAL A 73 19.33 7.86 3.07
N ASP A 74 18.60 8.53 2.18
CA ASP A 74 17.83 9.74 2.50
C ASP A 74 16.40 9.42 2.96
N PHE A 75 15.77 8.39 2.37
CA PHE A 75 14.39 8.02 2.62
C PHE A 75 14.23 6.51 2.81
N ILE A 76 13.37 6.12 3.73
CA ILE A 76 12.92 4.73 3.83
C ILE A 76 11.44 4.66 3.47
N VAL A 77 11.09 3.78 2.50
CA VAL A 77 9.70 3.41 2.20
C VAL A 77 9.45 2.00 2.71
N HIS A 78 8.63 1.90 3.75
CA HIS A 78 8.36 0.63 4.44
C HIS A 78 7.05 0.01 3.96
N LEU A 79 7.16 -0.98 3.04
CA LEU A 79 6.03 -1.73 2.47
C LEU A 79 5.99 -3.19 2.94
N ALA A 80 6.96 -3.63 3.73
CA ALA A 80 7.05 -5.01 4.18
C ALA A 80 5.89 -5.38 5.10
N GLY A 81 5.32 -6.56 4.87
CA GLY A 81 4.26 -7.14 5.68
C GLY A 81 3.74 -8.43 5.06
N ALA A 82 3.34 -9.38 5.90
CA ALA A 82 2.71 -10.62 5.43
C ALA A 82 1.40 -10.30 4.70
N ASN A 83 1.18 -10.95 3.54
CA ASN A 83 -0.02 -10.74 2.74
C ASN A 83 -1.27 -11.23 3.48
N ILE A 84 -2.22 -10.33 3.75
CA ILE A 84 -3.45 -10.63 4.51
C ILE A 84 -4.38 -11.60 3.80
N GLY A 85 -4.34 -11.63 2.47
CA GLY A 85 -5.23 -12.41 1.60
C GLY A 85 -4.64 -13.74 1.10
N GLU A 86 -3.44 -14.15 1.57
CA GLU A 86 -2.76 -15.35 1.11
C GLU A 86 -3.31 -16.64 1.75
N LYS A 87 -3.59 -16.59 3.05
CA LYS A 87 -4.01 -17.75 3.85
C LYS A 87 -5.16 -17.38 4.77
N LYS A 88 -6.00 -18.38 5.15
CA LYS A 88 -7.05 -18.20 6.16
C LYS A 88 -6.46 -17.69 7.48
N TRP A 89 -7.21 -16.86 8.18
CA TRP A 89 -6.79 -16.25 9.44
C TRP A 89 -6.94 -17.23 10.63
N SER A 90 -5.91 -18.02 10.87
CA SER A 90 -5.73 -18.72 12.15
C SER A 90 -5.15 -17.75 13.19
N LYS A 91 -5.18 -18.14 14.49
CA LYS A 91 -4.53 -17.36 15.55
C LYS A 91 -3.06 -17.08 15.24
N LYS A 92 -2.32 -18.09 14.76
CA LYS A 92 -0.91 -17.96 14.35
C LYS A 92 -0.75 -16.98 13.16
N ARG A 93 -1.63 -17.08 12.14
CA ARG A 93 -1.56 -16.18 10.97
C ARG A 93 -1.88 -14.73 11.32
N LYS A 94 -2.85 -14.52 12.22
CA LYS A 94 -3.16 -13.18 12.73
C LYS A 94 -1.95 -12.55 13.44
N LEU A 95 -1.28 -13.32 14.28
CA LEU A 95 -0.07 -12.84 14.96
C LEU A 95 1.03 -12.51 13.95
N GLU A 96 1.32 -13.40 13.00
CA GLU A 96 2.28 -13.17 11.92
C GLU A 96 1.98 -11.88 11.12
N ILE A 97 0.70 -11.59 10.83
CA ILE A 97 0.29 -10.38 10.13
C ILE A 97 0.63 -9.13 10.94
N ILE A 98 0.42 -9.13 12.24
CA ILE A 98 0.77 -8.02 13.15
C ILE A 98 2.30 -7.90 13.23
N GLU A 99 2.98 -8.97 13.63
CA GLU A 99 4.42 -8.99 13.90
C GLU A 99 5.24 -8.59 12.68
N SER A 100 4.88 -9.08 11.48
CA SER A 100 5.57 -8.73 10.24
C SER A 100 5.54 -7.23 9.92
N ARG A 101 4.65 -6.46 10.53
CA ARG A 101 4.52 -5.00 10.37
C ARG A 101 5.15 -4.26 11.57
N VAL A 102 4.70 -4.59 12.75
CA VAL A 102 5.08 -3.90 13.98
C VAL A 102 6.55 -4.14 14.31
N ASN A 103 6.99 -5.41 14.35
CA ASN A 103 8.36 -5.74 14.73
C ASN A 103 9.37 -5.27 13.67
N SER A 104 9.02 -5.39 12.38
CA SER A 104 9.90 -4.88 11.32
C SER A 104 10.07 -3.36 11.35
N THR A 105 8.99 -2.62 11.67
CA THR A 105 9.05 -1.16 11.83
C THR A 105 9.88 -0.76 13.04
N LYS A 106 9.65 -1.41 14.20
CA LYS A 106 10.41 -1.16 15.43
C LYS A 106 11.91 -1.45 15.25
N PHE A 107 12.22 -2.58 14.60
CA PHE A 107 13.61 -2.96 14.33
C PHE A 107 14.31 -1.92 13.43
N LEU A 108 13.65 -1.46 12.36
CA LEU A 108 14.21 -0.37 11.53
C LEU A 108 14.45 0.90 12.32
N HIS A 109 13.51 1.31 13.17
CA HIS A 109 13.66 2.48 14.03
C HIS A 109 14.85 2.33 14.98
N GLU A 110 15.01 1.18 15.64
CA GLU A 110 16.15 0.90 16.51
C GLU A 110 17.49 1.02 15.79
N VAL A 111 17.59 0.41 14.58
CA VAL A 111 18.83 0.45 13.81
C VAL A 111 19.15 1.88 13.36
N VAL A 112 18.17 2.62 12.85
CA VAL A 112 18.31 4.03 12.44
C VAL A 112 18.79 4.87 13.62
N SER A 113 18.14 4.72 14.79
CA SER A 113 18.49 5.48 16.01
C SER A 113 19.87 5.11 16.55
N LYS A 114 20.19 3.81 16.70
CA LYS A 114 21.48 3.33 17.22
C LYS A 114 22.66 3.75 16.33
N ARG A 115 22.46 3.87 15.01
CA ARG A 115 23.51 4.28 14.07
C ARG A 115 23.54 5.79 13.82
N GLY A 116 22.63 6.56 14.40
CA GLY A 116 22.54 8.00 14.17
C GLY A 116 22.28 8.38 12.72
N ILE A 117 21.51 7.55 11.98
CA ILE A 117 21.18 7.80 10.57
C ILE A 117 20.20 8.97 10.47
N ILE A 118 20.55 9.97 9.67
CA ILE A 118 19.71 11.14 9.42
C ILE A 118 18.87 10.89 8.18
N LEU A 119 17.60 10.58 8.38
CA LEU A 119 16.62 10.42 7.30
C LEU A 119 15.87 11.73 7.07
N LYS A 120 15.62 12.06 5.79
CA LYS A 120 14.71 13.15 5.40
C LYS A 120 13.25 12.78 5.69
N ALA A 121 12.88 11.52 5.48
CA ALA A 121 11.59 10.99 5.89
C ALA A 121 11.56 9.45 6.00
N PHE A 122 10.61 8.98 6.81
CA PHE A 122 10.15 7.60 6.87
C PHE A 122 8.71 7.54 6.34
N ILE A 123 8.48 6.82 5.25
CA ILE A 123 7.17 6.66 4.62
C ILE A 123 6.70 5.22 4.85
N SER A 124 5.66 5.04 5.65
CA SER A 124 5.10 3.73 5.97
C SER A 124 3.82 3.46 5.19
N ALA A 125 3.70 2.25 4.67
CA ALA A 125 2.38 1.76 4.31
C ALA A 125 1.51 1.59 5.57
N SER A 126 0.22 1.80 5.39
CA SER A 126 -0.88 1.43 6.25
C SER A 126 -2.04 0.98 5.34
N ALA A 127 -3.25 0.88 5.83
CA ALA A 127 -4.39 0.51 5.01
C ALA A 127 -5.68 1.19 5.51
N THR A 128 -6.66 1.34 4.62
CA THR A 128 -8.03 1.78 4.99
C THR A 128 -8.72 0.83 5.96
N GLY A 129 -8.17 -0.39 6.14
CA GLY A 129 -8.51 -1.29 7.24
C GLY A 129 -8.34 -0.68 8.64
N PHE A 130 -7.64 0.44 8.78
CA PHE A 130 -7.57 1.25 9.99
C PHE A 130 -8.95 1.58 10.55
N TYR A 131 -9.92 1.85 9.69
CA TYR A 131 -11.29 2.19 10.09
C TYR A 131 -12.14 0.95 10.42
N GLY A 132 -11.57 -0.26 10.33
CA GLY A 132 -12.26 -1.52 10.54
C GLY A 132 -13.18 -1.90 9.39
N THR A 133 -14.02 -2.92 9.64
CA THR A 133 -15.00 -3.45 8.69
C THR A 133 -16.42 -3.22 9.25
N SER A 134 -16.93 -2.01 9.16
CA SER A 134 -18.30 -1.68 9.59
C SER A 134 -19.23 -1.50 8.39
N ALA A 135 -20.51 -1.78 8.57
CA ALA A 135 -21.54 -1.43 7.61
C ALA A 135 -22.09 -0.03 7.95
N SER A 136 -21.22 0.98 7.92
CA SER A 136 -21.57 2.36 8.26
C SER A 136 -21.82 3.19 7.00
N THR A 137 -22.76 4.12 7.07
CA THR A 137 -22.95 5.18 6.06
C THR A 137 -21.99 6.36 6.26
N LYS A 138 -21.16 6.32 7.31
CA LYS A 138 -20.15 7.33 7.59
C LYS A 138 -19.05 7.31 6.55
N ILE A 139 -18.66 8.50 6.11
CA ILE A 139 -17.44 8.71 5.32
C ILE A 139 -16.30 8.95 6.31
N PHE A 140 -15.33 8.03 6.32
CA PHE A 140 -14.18 8.10 7.21
C PHE A 140 -13.08 9.00 6.63
N ASN A 141 -12.44 9.77 7.49
CA ASN A 141 -11.27 10.60 7.18
C ASN A 141 -10.14 10.35 8.18
N GLU A 142 -9.00 11.00 8.00
CA GLU A 142 -7.78 10.74 8.76
C GLU A 142 -7.88 11.09 10.26
N ASN A 143 -8.84 11.92 10.66
CA ASN A 143 -9.08 12.30 12.06
C ASN A 143 -9.96 11.28 12.81
N ASP A 144 -10.53 10.31 12.11
CA ASP A 144 -11.36 9.29 12.72
C ASP A 144 -10.53 8.24 13.47
N LEU A 145 -11.15 7.70 14.53
CA LEU A 145 -10.56 6.66 15.36
C LEU A 145 -10.45 5.33 14.61
N PRO A 146 -9.49 4.47 14.99
CA PRO A 146 -9.39 3.12 14.45
C PRO A 146 -10.62 2.28 14.78
N GLY A 147 -10.96 1.37 13.89
CA GLY A 147 -12.01 0.37 14.13
C GLY A 147 -11.63 -0.60 15.26
N ASN A 148 -12.66 -1.15 15.91
CA ASN A 148 -12.49 -2.06 17.05
C ASN A 148 -12.33 -3.54 16.63
N ASP A 149 -12.18 -3.83 15.35
CA ASP A 149 -11.97 -5.17 14.83
C ASP A 149 -10.48 -5.50 14.63
N TYR A 150 -10.23 -6.71 14.14
CA TYR A 150 -8.86 -7.19 13.93
C TYR A 150 -8.05 -6.30 12.95
N LEU A 151 -8.66 -5.81 11.86
CA LEU A 151 -7.96 -4.96 10.89
C LEU A 151 -7.66 -3.58 11.46
N GLY A 152 -8.60 -2.99 12.19
CA GLY A 152 -8.39 -1.75 12.92
C GLY A 152 -7.24 -1.86 13.91
N LEU A 153 -7.19 -2.97 14.66
CA LEU A 153 -6.09 -3.26 15.60
C LEU A 153 -4.74 -3.38 14.89
N VAL A 154 -4.67 -4.14 13.77
CA VAL A 154 -3.43 -4.31 12.99
C VAL A 154 -2.91 -2.95 12.51
N CYS A 155 -3.77 -2.16 11.87
CA CYS A 155 -3.36 -0.87 11.31
C CYS A 155 -2.98 0.13 12.41
N LYS A 156 -3.72 0.16 13.53
CA LYS A 156 -3.41 0.99 14.70
C LYS A 156 -1.99 0.69 15.21
N GLN A 157 -1.68 -0.57 15.52
CA GLN A 157 -0.37 -0.96 16.04
C GLN A 157 0.76 -0.69 15.01
N TRP A 158 0.48 -0.85 13.72
CA TRP A 158 1.44 -0.55 12.66
C TRP A 158 1.75 0.96 12.60
N GLU A 159 0.72 1.81 12.66
CA GLU A 159 0.90 3.27 12.67
C GLU A 159 1.58 3.74 13.95
N GLU A 160 1.25 3.18 15.12
CA GLU A 160 1.94 3.45 16.40
C GLU A 160 3.43 3.10 16.34
N ALA A 161 3.78 1.98 15.68
CA ALA A 161 5.19 1.64 15.47
C ALA A 161 5.90 2.63 14.52
N SER A 162 5.19 3.13 13.51
CA SER A 162 5.71 4.16 12.59
C SER A 162 5.91 5.51 13.29
N ASP A 163 5.08 5.84 14.29
CA ASP A 163 5.18 7.07 15.06
C ASP A 163 6.45 7.15 15.92
N LEU A 164 7.16 6.03 16.14
CA LEU A 164 8.48 6.06 16.78
C LEU A 164 9.48 6.91 15.99
N PHE A 165 9.44 6.88 14.66
CA PHE A 165 10.27 7.74 13.81
C PHE A 165 9.92 9.21 13.99
N ASN A 166 8.62 9.55 14.02
CA ASN A 166 8.15 10.91 14.26
C ASN A 166 8.59 11.42 15.64
N ASN A 167 8.48 10.58 16.66
CA ASN A 167 8.88 10.92 18.03
C ASN A 167 10.41 11.13 18.16
N SER A 168 11.19 10.59 17.22
CA SER A 168 12.65 10.81 17.12
C SER A 168 13.01 11.99 16.20
N GLY A 169 12.02 12.80 15.78
CA GLY A 169 12.24 13.99 14.95
C GLY A 169 12.38 13.70 13.45
N ILE A 170 12.10 12.48 12.98
CA ILE A 170 12.12 12.11 11.58
C ILE A 170 10.72 12.29 11.00
N ARG A 171 10.57 13.12 9.95
CA ARG A 171 9.30 13.29 9.22
C ARG A 171 8.71 11.94 8.84
N THR A 172 7.48 11.67 9.28
CA THR A 172 6.83 10.37 9.10
C THR A 172 5.50 10.53 8.37
N VAL A 173 5.35 9.79 7.25
CA VAL A 173 4.12 9.76 6.46
C VAL A 173 3.56 8.34 6.48
N LYS A 174 2.28 8.21 6.82
CA LYS A 174 1.57 6.92 6.87
C LYS A 174 0.52 6.89 5.78
N ILE A 175 0.67 6.02 4.79
CA ILE A 175 -0.23 5.93 3.64
C ILE A 175 -1.23 4.80 3.89
N ARG A 176 -2.49 5.16 4.18
CA ARG A 176 -3.61 4.22 4.33
C ARG A 176 -4.11 3.78 2.96
N ASN A 177 -3.48 2.75 2.42
CA ASN A 177 -3.79 2.23 1.10
C ASN A 177 -5.23 1.70 1.03
N GLY A 178 -5.96 2.10 -0.01
CA GLY A 178 -7.18 1.44 -0.43
C GLY A 178 -6.91 0.08 -1.10
N ILE A 179 -7.94 -0.51 -1.69
CA ILE A 179 -7.84 -1.71 -2.50
C ILE A 179 -7.08 -1.36 -3.78
N VAL A 180 -5.84 -1.83 -3.88
CA VAL A 180 -4.98 -1.52 -5.04
C VAL A 180 -5.45 -2.29 -6.25
N LEU A 181 -5.79 -1.55 -7.31
CA LEU A 181 -6.19 -2.11 -8.60
C LEU A 181 -4.97 -2.28 -9.50
N GLU A 182 -4.74 -3.53 -9.90
CA GLU A 182 -3.71 -3.96 -10.84
C GLU A 182 -4.13 -5.31 -11.45
N LYS A 183 -3.67 -5.61 -12.67
CA LYS A 183 -4.11 -6.78 -13.45
C LYS A 183 -3.70 -8.10 -12.80
N THR A 184 -2.53 -8.13 -12.17
CA THR A 184 -1.93 -9.33 -11.57
C THR A 184 -1.68 -9.12 -10.07
N ASP A 185 -1.60 -10.21 -9.30
CA ASP A 185 -1.21 -10.23 -7.88
C ASP A 185 -2.03 -9.30 -6.96
N SER A 186 -3.25 -8.91 -7.39
CA SER A 186 -4.10 -7.93 -6.70
C SER A 186 -5.46 -8.50 -6.29
N ALA A 187 -6.26 -7.70 -5.57
CA ALA A 187 -7.66 -8.03 -5.31
C ALA A 187 -8.48 -8.06 -6.61
N LEU A 188 -8.17 -7.18 -7.58
CA LEU A 188 -8.83 -7.14 -8.88
C LEU A 188 -8.65 -8.45 -9.64
N SER A 189 -7.45 -9.04 -9.64
CA SER A 189 -7.20 -10.31 -10.32
C SER A 189 -8.10 -11.45 -9.79
N LYS A 190 -8.40 -11.43 -8.48
CA LYS A 190 -9.33 -12.39 -7.87
C LYS A 190 -10.79 -12.12 -8.27
N LEU A 191 -11.20 -10.85 -8.37
CA LEU A 191 -12.53 -10.47 -8.84
C LEU A 191 -12.75 -10.80 -10.30
N MET A 192 -11.71 -10.75 -11.14
CA MET A 192 -11.76 -11.13 -12.56
C MET A 192 -11.76 -12.64 -12.78
N MET A 193 -11.42 -13.46 -11.79
CA MET A 193 -11.28 -14.91 -11.97
C MET A 193 -12.52 -15.58 -12.56
N PRO A 194 -13.76 -15.27 -12.13
CA PRO A 194 -14.97 -15.86 -12.72
C PRO A 194 -15.19 -15.52 -14.21
N ALA A 195 -14.60 -14.39 -14.67
CA ALA A 195 -14.71 -14.00 -16.09
C ALA A 195 -14.07 -15.01 -17.05
N LYS A 196 -13.16 -15.87 -16.58
CA LYS A 196 -12.60 -17.01 -17.32
C LYS A 196 -13.70 -18.03 -17.71
N TYR A 197 -14.78 -18.08 -16.94
CA TYR A 197 -15.95 -18.93 -17.20
C TYR A 197 -17.08 -18.17 -17.90
N GLY A 198 -16.82 -16.93 -18.34
CA GLY A 198 -17.74 -16.15 -19.16
C GLY A 198 -18.63 -15.17 -18.39
N PHE A 199 -18.52 -15.05 -17.07
CA PHE A 199 -19.37 -14.18 -16.26
C PHE A 199 -18.61 -13.58 -15.06
N LEU A 200 -19.19 -12.56 -14.47
CA LEU A 200 -18.76 -11.97 -13.18
C LEU A 200 -19.86 -12.19 -12.14
N VAL A 201 -19.50 -12.12 -10.86
CA VAL A 201 -20.44 -12.39 -9.77
C VAL A 201 -20.25 -11.39 -8.63
N LYS A 202 -21.36 -10.95 -8.05
CA LYS A 202 -21.37 -10.13 -6.84
C LYS A 202 -21.17 -11.00 -5.60
N THR A 203 -20.59 -10.41 -4.55
CA THR A 203 -20.43 -11.05 -3.23
C THR A 203 -21.34 -10.41 -2.20
N GLY A 204 -22.05 -11.22 -1.42
CA GLY A 204 -23.01 -10.74 -0.42
C GLY A 204 -24.15 -9.93 -1.06
N ASN A 205 -24.61 -8.88 -0.36
CA ASN A 205 -25.62 -7.97 -0.88
C ASN A 205 -25.06 -6.92 -1.87
N GLY A 206 -23.73 -6.79 -1.96
CA GLY A 206 -23.07 -5.84 -2.85
C GLY A 206 -23.10 -4.39 -2.41
N LEU A 207 -23.63 -4.07 -1.22
CA LEU A 207 -23.77 -2.70 -0.71
C LEU A 207 -22.51 -2.18 0.02
N GLN A 208 -21.56 -3.08 0.32
CA GLN A 208 -20.30 -2.69 0.95
C GLN A 208 -19.48 -1.78 0.03
N TYR A 209 -18.94 -0.71 0.59
CA TYR A 209 -18.04 0.18 -0.15
C TYR A 209 -16.69 -0.46 -0.42
N MET A 210 -16.10 -0.11 -1.55
CA MET A 210 -14.77 -0.54 -1.97
C MET A 210 -13.88 0.71 -2.11
N PRO A 211 -13.12 1.09 -1.07
CA PRO A 211 -12.15 2.17 -1.17
C PRO A 211 -10.98 1.69 -2.05
N TRP A 212 -11.02 2.00 -3.33
CA TRP A 212 -10.07 1.53 -4.33
C TRP A 212 -9.05 2.61 -4.70
N ILE A 213 -7.92 2.21 -5.28
CA ILE A 213 -6.90 3.08 -5.85
C ILE A 213 -6.21 2.40 -7.03
N HIS A 214 -5.94 3.15 -8.11
CA HIS A 214 -5.12 2.67 -9.21
C HIS A 214 -3.65 2.58 -8.79
N ILE A 215 -2.92 1.54 -9.21
CA ILE A 215 -1.52 1.33 -8.81
C ILE A 215 -0.61 2.50 -9.17
N ILE A 216 -0.83 3.15 -10.32
CA ILE A 216 -0.04 4.31 -10.74
C ILE A 216 -0.29 5.50 -9.80
N ASP A 217 -1.55 5.79 -9.44
CA ASP A 217 -1.87 6.86 -8.50
C ASP A 217 -1.28 6.59 -7.13
N LEU A 218 -1.35 5.36 -6.65
CA LEU A 218 -0.72 4.98 -5.40
C LEU A 218 0.79 5.22 -5.41
N CYS A 219 1.48 4.84 -6.48
CA CYS A 219 2.92 5.11 -6.63
C CYS A 219 3.22 6.61 -6.70
N ASN A 220 2.34 7.41 -7.34
CA ASN A 220 2.48 8.87 -7.35
C ASN A 220 2.32 9.47 -5.95
N ILE A 221 1.38 8.95 -5.12
CA ILE A 221 1.22 9.37 -3.72
C ILE A 221 2.48 9.10 -2.90
N TYR A 222 3.10 7.91 -3.05
CA TYR A 222 4.38 7.62 -2.39
C TYR A 222 5.51 8.53 -2.87
N LEU A 223 5.56 8.84 -4.17
CA LEU A 223 6.54 9.78 -4.72
C LEU A 223 6.32 11.20 -4.17
N GLU A 224 5.06 11.63 -4.06
CA GLU A 224 4.72 12.92 -3.47
C GLU A 224 5.11 12.99 -1.99
N ALA A 225 4.86 11.92 -1.23
CA ALA A 225 5.30 11.83 0.16
C ALA A 225 6.83 11.89 0.35
N ILE A 226 7.61 11.53 -0.68
CA ILE A 226 9.07 11.69 -0.70
C ILE A 226 9.44 13.15 -1.00
N LYS A 227 8.78 13.78 -2.00
CA LYS A 227 9.11 15.12 -2.52
C LYS A 227 8.65 16.23 -1.58
N GLU A 228 7.42 16.16 -1.11
CA GLU A 228 6.77 17.24 -0.36
C GLU A 228 7.15 17.19 1.13
N SER A 229 7.95 18.18 1.54
CA SER A 229 8.42 18.27 2.94
C SER A 229 7.29 18.48 3.95
N ASP A 230 6.17 19.08 3.52
CA ASP A 230 5.04 19.41 4.39
C ASP A 230 4.06 18.24 4.59
N MET A 231 4.19 17.17 3.79
CA MET A 231 3.41 15.96 4.03
C MET A 231 3.91 15.25 5.29
N SER A 232 3.04 15.16 6.31
CA SER A 232 3.30 14.42 7.54
C SER A 232 2.00 13.83 8.14
N GLY A 233 2.14 12.79 8.95
CA GLY A 233 1.01 12.06 9.52
C GLY A 233 0.34 11.10 8.54
N SER A 234 -0.95 10.81 8.75
CA SER A 234 -1.68 9.81 7.94
C SER A 234 -2.39 10.45 6.75
N PHE A 235 -2.43 9.73 5.62
CA PHE A 235 -3.16 10.08 4.40
C PHE A 235 -3.91 8.88 3.84
N ASN A 236 -5.17 9.07 3.49
CA ASN A 236 -5.96 8.05 2.81
C ASN A 236 -5.62 8.03 1.31
N ALA A 237 -5.04 6.93 0.85
CA ALA A 237 -4.74 6.69 -0.55
C ALA A 237 -5.87 5.89 -1.20
N THR A 238 -6.98 6.57 -1.47
CA THR A 238 -8.15 6.04 -2.19
C THR A 238 -8.53 6.99 -3.31
N ALA A 239 -9.05 6.46 -4.41
CA ALA A 239 -9.61 7.30 -5.46
C ALA A 239 -10.80 8.13 -4.93
N PRO A 240 -11.04 9.34 -5.47
CA PRO A 240 -12.12 10.20 -4.99
C PRO A 240 -13.52 9.62 -5.26
N GLN A 241 -13.67 8.80 -6.29
CA GLN A 241 -14.94 8.13 -6.57
C GLN A 241 -15.17 6.97 -5.61
N SER A 242 -16.10 7.15 -4.68
CA SER A 242 -16.61 6.06 -3.85
C SER A 242 -17.58 5.17 -4.62
N VAL A 243 -17.39 3.87 -4.57
CA VAL A 243 -18.26 2.88 -5.22
C VAL A 243 -18.60 1.74 -4.27
N THR A 244 -19.80 1.19 -4.42
CA THR A 244 -20.17 -0.08 -3.79
C THR A 244 -19.62 -1.27 -4.59
N HIS A 245 -19.55 -2.43 -3.96
CA HIS A 245 -19.12 -3.66 -4.65
C HIS A 245 -20.03 -3.99 -5.86
N ALA A 246 -21.35 -3.75 -5.74
CA ALA A 246 -22.27 -3.98 -6.85
C ALA A 246 -21.98 -3.06 -8.05
N GLU A 247 -21.72 -1.77 -7.80
CA GLU A 247 -21.31 -0.81 -8.82
C GLU A 247 -19.95 -1.20 -9.43
N PHE A 248 -18.98 -1.57 -8.59
CA PHE A 248 -17.67 -2.03 -9.05
C PHE A 248 -17.79 -3.20 -10.03
N ILE A 249 -18.53 -4.26 -9.65
CA ILE A 249 -18.72 -5.45 -10.52
C ILE A 249 -19.49 -5.10 -11.79
N LYS A 250 -20.45 -4.17 -11.74
CA LYS A 250 -21.17 -3.69 -12.91
C LYS A 250 -20.25 -2.98 -13.91
N VAL A 251 -19.38 -2.09 -13.41
CA VAL A 251 -18.38 -1.38 -14.25
C VAL A 251 -17.37 -2.37 -14.81
N LEU A 252 -16.84 -3.26 -13.96
CA LEU A 252 -15.92 -4.32 -14.39
C LEU A 252 -16.54 -5.19 -15.52
N GLY A 253 -17.83 -5.52 -15.39
CA GLY A 253 -18.54 -6.27 -16.43
C GLY A 253 -18.61 -5.54 -17.78
N ARG A 254 -18.82 -4.22 -17.75
CA ARG A 254 -18.82 -3.39 -18.97
C ARG A 254 -17.43 -3.38 -19.62
N VAL A 255 -16.40 -3.08 -18.86
CA VAL A 255 -15.01 -2.99 -19.36
C VAL A 255 -14.53 -4.33 -19.91
N MET A 256 -14.82 -5.44 -19.22
CA MET A 256 -14.44 -6.79 -19.67
C MET A 256 -15.37 -7.35 -20.75
N LYS A 257 -16.48 -6.66 -21.08
CA LYS A 257 -17.55 -7.18 -21.99
C LYS A 257 -18.06 -8.55 -21.54
N LYS A 258 -18.27 -8.71 -20.21
CA LYS A 258 -18.77 -9.93 -19.59
C LYS A 258 -20.07 -9.66 -18.83
N PRO A 259 -21.08 -10.53 -18.91
CA PRO A 259 -22.29 -10.40 -18.12
C PRO A 259 -22.00 -10.57 -16.64
N VAL A 260 -22.77 -9.84 -15.81
CA VAL A 260 -22.78 -10.04 -14.37
C VAL A 260 -23.89 -11.03 -14.04
N PHE A 261 -23.51 -12.14 -13.40
CA PHE A 261 -24.47 -13.16 -13.00
C PHE A 261 -25.46 -12.59 -11.97
N PRO A 262 -26.77 -12.80 -12.15
CA PRO A 262 -27.78 -12.13 -11.32
C PRO A 262 -27.76 -12.58 -9.85
N ILE A 263 -27.41 -13.86 -9.59
CA ILE A 263 -27.38 -14.42 -8.23
C ILE A 263 -26.00 -14.15 -7.61
N PRO A 264 -25.94 -13.43 -6.47
CA PRO A 264 -24.66 -13.18 -5.78
C PRO A 264 -24.17 -14.43 -5.05
N VAL A 265 -22.86 -14.50 -4.78
CA VAL A 265 -22.31 -15.49 -3.85
C VAL A 265 -22.81 -15.17 -2.44
N PRO A 266 -23.59 -16.06 -1.79
CA PRO A 266 -24.13 -15.80 -0.47
C PRO A 266 -23.04 -15.61 0.59
N ALA A 267 -23.29 -14.75 1.58
CA ALA A 267 -22.35 -14.47 2.65
C ALA A 267 -21.93 -15.73 3.45
N PHE A 268 -22.85 -16.67 3.67
CA PHE A 268 -22.53 -17.90 4.40
C PHE A 268 -21.51 -18.78 3.66
N VAL A 269 -21.58 -18.82 2.31
CA VAL A 269 -20.61 -19.55 1.47
C VAL A 269 -19.21 -18.93 1.64
N LEU A 270 -19.13 -17.61 1.58
CA LEU A 270 -17.86 -16.90 1.77
C LEU A 270 -17.30 -17.12 3.18
N LYS A 271 -18.13 -17.09 4.21
CA LYS A 271 -17.72 -17.37 5.60
C LYS A 271 -17.20 -18.79 5.78
N THR A 272 -17.82 -19.78 5.14
CA THR A 272 -17.35 -21.17 5.19
C THR A 272 -15.98 -21.32 4.50
N VAL A 273 -15.81 -20.68 3.36
CA VAL A 273 -14.57 -20.79 2.56
C VAL A 273 -13.44 -19.96 3.16
N LEU A 274 -13.69 -18.70 3.54
CA LEU A 274 -12.69 -17.72 3.93
C LEU A 274 -12.56 -17.56 5.47
N GLY A 275 -13.51 -18.07 6.26
CA GLY A 275 -13.55 -17.84 7.70
C GLY A 275 -13.75 -16.36 8.02
N GLU A 276 -13.05 -15.85 9.03
CA GLU A 276 -13.10 -14.45 9.45
C GLU A 276 -12.65 -13.47 8.33
N MET A 277 -11.80 -13.92 7.41
CA MET A 277 -11.35 -13.12 6.26
C MET A 277 -12.51 -12.76 5.31
N ALA A 278 -13.66 -13.47 5.41
CA ALA A 278 -14.86 -13.13 4.65
C ALA A 278 -15.36 -11.70 4.94
N ASP A 279 -15.14 -11.19 6.14
CA ASP A 279 -15.57 -9.85 6.52
C ASP A 279 -14.87 -8.76 5.70
N VAL A 280 -13.63 -8.98 5.25
CA VAL A 280 -12.91 -8.06 4.33
C VAL A 280 -13.61 -7.93 2.97
N VAL A 281 -14.29 -8.98 2.53
CA VAL A 281 -14.99 -9.02 1.24
C VAL A 281 -16.45 -8.58 1.37
N LEU A 282 -17.06 -8.86 2.52
CA LEU A 282 -18.49 -8.63 2.77
C LEU A 282 -18.81 -7.27 3.39
N LYS A 283 -17.80 -6.61 3.94
CA LYS A 283 -17.94 -5.31 4.62
C LYS A 283 -16.91 -4.34 4.06
N GLY A 284 -17.19 -3.06 4.16
CA GLY A 284 -16.27 -2.03 3.70
C GLY A 284 -16.83 -0.64 3.95
N ASN A 285 -15.94 0.28 4.23
CA ASN A 285 -16.26 1.65 4.59
C ASN A 285 -16.05 2.59 3.41
N GLN A 286 -16.82 3.68 3.37
CA GLN A 286 -16.53 4.81 2.52
C GLN A 286 -15.41 5.63 3.16
N VAL A 287 -14.36 5.95 2.39
CA VAL A 287 -13.16 6.64 2.87
C VAL A 287 -12.90 7.85 2.00
N SER A 288 -12.70 9.01 2.62
CA SER A 288 -12.40 10.28 1.95
C SER A 288 -10.91 10.38 1.64
N SER A 289 -10.59 10.88 0.45
CA SER A 289 -9.24 11.30 0.02
C SER A 289 -9.06 12.83 0.04
N GLU A 290 -9.98 13.56 0.66
CA GLU A 290 -10.01 15.02 0.63
C GLU A 290 -8.71 15.64 1.19
N LYS A 291 -8.18 15.12 2.28
CA LYS A 291 -6.90 15.58 2.85
C LYS A 291 -5.78 15.51 1.82
N LEU A 292 -5.70 14.43 1.05
CA LEU A 292 -4.69 14.26 -0.01
C LEU A 292 -4.94 15.26 -1.16
N MET A 293 -6.19 15.43 -1.61
CA MET A 293 -6.52 16.42 -2.66
C MET A 293 -6.18 17.85 -2.24
N ASN A 294 -6.35 18.17 -0.96
CA ASN A 294 -6.02 19.51 -0.40
C ASN A 294 -4.51 19.80 -0.39
N THR A 295 -3.62 18.81 -0.57
CA THR A 295 -2.19 19.05 -0.83
C THR A 295 -1.90 19.49 -2.27
N GLY A 296 -2.91 19.49 -3.14
CA GLY A 296 -2.75 19.74 -4.57
C GLY A 296 -2.55 18.47 -5.41
N PHE A 297 -2.56 17.29 -4.78
CA PHE A 297 -2.42 16.01 -5.50
C PHE A 297 -3.53 15.82 -6.53
N LYS A 298 -3.15 15.42 -7.75
CA LYS A 298 -4.08 15.16 -8.86
C LYS A 298 -4.04 13.69 -9.23
N PHE A 299 -5.18 13.02 -9.09
CA PHE A 299 -5.34 11.64 -9.54
C PHE A 299 -5.33 11.57 -11.07
N LEU A 300 -4.62 10.59 -11.63
CA LEU A 300 -4.68 10.24 -13.05
C LEU A 300 -5.94 9.44 -13.36
N TYR A 301 -6.35 8.60 -12.41
CA TYR A 301 -7.53 7.73 -12.54
C TYR A 301 -8.53 8.00 -11.41
N PRO A 302 -9.23 9.16 -11.43
CA PRO A 302 -10.21 9.49 -10.40
C PRO A 302 -11.50 8.66 -10.51
N ASN A 303 -11.79 8.12 -11.71
CA ASN A 303 -13.00 7.36 -12.03
C ASN A 303 -12.69 5.88 -12.21
N LEU A 304 -13.57 5.02 -11.71
CA LEU A 304 -13.37 3.56 -11.73
C LEU A 304 -13.31 2.98 -13.15
N GLU A 305 -14.14 3.50 -14.08
CA GLU A 305 -14.21 2.98 -15.44
C GLU A 305 -12.89 3.21 -16.20
N ASP A 306 -12.35 4.42 -16.12
CA ASP A 306 -11.06 4.80 -16.72
C ASP A 306 -9.91 3.97 -16.11
N ALA A 307 -9.95 3.76 -14.78
CA ALA A 307 -8.96 2.96 -14.08
C ALA A 307 -8.97 1.49 -14.53
N LEU A 308 -10.15 0.89 -14.62
CA LEU A 308 -10.30 -0.49 -15.06
C LEU A 308 -9.98 -0.66 -16.55
N ASP A 309 -10.35 0.30 -17.39
CA ASP A 309 -10.05 0.25 -18.81
C ASP A 309 -8.53 0.29 -19.04
N ASN A 310 -7.82 1.20 -18.38
CA ASN A 310 -6.35 1.25 -18.45
C ASN A 310 -5.70 -0.07 -18.00
N ILE A 311 -6.15 -0.67 -16.89
CA ILE A 311 -5.56 -1.89 -16.35
C ILE A 311 -5.82 -3.11 -17.25
N ILE A 312 -6.99 -3.20 -17.85
CA ILE A 312 -7.46 -4.41 -18.55
C ILE A 312 -7.09 -4.35 -20.03
N ASN A 313 -7.28 -3.21 -20.68
CA ASN A 313 -7.18 -3.01 -22.12
C ASN A 313 -5.95 -2.19 -22.54
N GLY A 314 -5.32 -1.42 -21.61
CA GLY A 314 -4.03 -0.72 -21.82
C GLY A 314 -2.87 -1.66 -21.55
#